data_1b606afc1beb14d4630e3e290f097468
#
_entry.id   1b606afc1beb14d4630e3e290f097468
#
_cell.length_a   1.000
_cell.length_b   1.000
_cell.length_c   1.000
_cell.angle_alpha   90.00
_cell.angle_beta   90.00
_cell.angle_gamma   90.00
#
_symmetry.space_group_name_H-M   'P 1'
#
loop_
_entity.id
_entity.type
_entity.pdbx_description
1 polymer ?
#
loop_
_entity_poly.entity_id
_entity_poly.type
_entity_poly.pdbx_seq_one_letter_code
_entity_poly.pdbx_strand_id
1 'polypeptide(L)'
;PRPEVETFLKSLPFELTGAQTKVWKEIEKDLGSEKTMSRLVQGDVGSGKTMVAVLSALLAYGNGYQTCLMAPTEVLARQHYTNIVKYLKDTGVNVSILTGTTRTAERRQVLADLADGKTGIIVGTHALIEDNVVFSRLGLAIIDEQHRFGVEQRSRLWRKCPDGVPPHILVMTATPIPRTLAMTLYGDLDVSVIDEMPPGRKPVQTIQITERKRLHLYQFIRDQIAAGRQAFIVYPMIFINDKVDYKNLESGYEEVVEAFPFPPYKVAIVH
;
A
#
# COMPACT_ATOMS: atom_id res chain seq x y z
N PRO A 1 -1.89 16.79 -20.91
CA PRO A 1 -1.55 15.75 -21.89
C PRO A 1 -1.24 14.44 -21.14
N ARG A 2 -1.66 13.31 -21.70
CA ARG A 2 -1.51 11.99 -21.09
C ARG A 2 -0.96 10.89 -22.00
N PRO A 3 -0.05 11.18 -22.95
CA PRO A 3 0.42 10.18 -23.91
C PRO A 3 1.12 9.00 -23.20
N GLU A 4 1.83 9.24 -22.11
CA GLU A 4 2.50 8.20 -21.31
C GLU A 4 1.48 7.23 -20.70
N VAL A 5 0.38 7.74 -20.17
CA VAL A 5 -0.71 6.93 -19.60
C VAL A 5 -1.39 6.09 -20.69
N GLU A 6 -1.69 6.67 -21.84
CA GLU A 6 -2.31 5.95 -22.96
C GLU A 6 -1.43 4.85 -23.52
N THR A 7 -0.14 5.12 -23.67
CA THR A 7 0.85 4.14 -24.12
C THR A 7 0.97 3.01 -23.11
N PHE A 8 1.04 3.34 -21.84
CA PHE A 8 1.10 2.36 -20.75
C PHE A 8 -0.14 1.46 -20.71
N LEU A 9 -1.34 2.04 -20.75
CA LEU A 9 -2.59 1.27 -20.76
C LEU A 9 -2.67 0.28 -21.93
N LYS A 10 -2.20 0.68 -23.11
CA LYS A 10 -2.13 -0.20 -24.29
C LYS A 10 -1.10 -1.34 -24.15
N SER A 11 -0.08 -1.15 -23.33
CA SER A 11 0.98 -2.14 -23.09
C SER A 11 0.60 -3.19 -22.02
N LEU A 12 -0.46 -2.97 -21.25
CA LEU A 12 -0.88 -3.89 -20.21
C LEU A 12 -1.40 -5.21 -20.80
N PRO A 13 -1.05 -6.36 -20.20
CA PRO A 13 -1.54 -7.68 -20.63
C PRO A 13 -2.99 -7.96 -20.19
N PHE A 14 -3.66 -7.00 -19.56
CA PHE A 14 -5.03 -7.07 -19.06
C PHE A 14 -5.71 -5.72 -19.17
N GLU A 15 -7.02 -5.70 -19.14
CA GLU A 15 -7.82 -4.48 -19.06
C GLU A 15 -8.11 -4.11 -17.60
N LEU A 16 -8.29 -2.82 -17.34
CA LEU A 16 -8.76 -2.35 -16.05
C LEU A 16 -10.19 -2.84 -15.81
N THR A 17 -10.51 -3.16 -14.55
CA THR A 17 -11.91 -3.41 -14.17
C THR A 17 -12.74 -2.14 -14.33
N GLY A 18 -14.07 -2.29 -14.40
CA GLY A 18 -14.98 -1.15 -14.46
C GLY A 18 -14.81 -0.19 -13.29
N ALA A 19 -14.64 -0.74 -12.07
CA ALA A 19 -14.40 0.03 -10.86
C ALA A 19 -13.04 0.78 -10.90
N GLN A 20 -11.97 0.15 -11.36
CA GLN A 20 -10.66 0.81 -11.54
C GLN A 20 -10.77 1.94 -12.57
N THR A 21 -11.43 1.71 -13.68
CA THR A 21 -11.64 2.72 -14.74
C THR A 21 -12.42 3.92 -14.22
N LYS A 22 -13.47 3.69 -13.44
CA LYS A 22 -14.26 4.75 -12.81
C LYS A 22 -13.40 5.61 -11.88
N VAL A 23 -12.70 4.97 -10.95
CA VAL A 23 -11.84 5.66 -10.00
C VAL A 23 -10.70 6.41 -10.70
N TRP A 24 -10.10 5.81 -11.73
CA TRP A 24 -9.08 6.47 -12.54
C TRP A 24 -9.62 7.77 -13.20
N LYS A 25 -10.82 7.74 -13.77
CA LYS A 25 -11.43 8.94 -14.37
C LYS A 25 -11.69 10.04 -13.35
N GLU A 26 -12.09 9.69 -12.13
CA GLU A 26 -12.25 10.64 -11.03
C GLU A 26 -10.93 11.31 -10.66
N ILE A 27 -9.86 10.54 -10.53
CA ILE A 27 -8.52 11.05 -10.23
C ILE A 27 -7.97 11.89 -11.39
N GLU A 28 -8.12 11.43 -12.63
CA GLU A 28 -7.67 12.16 -13.82
C GLU A 28 -8.34 13.54 -13.90
N LYS A 29 -9.63 13.61 -13.60
CA LYS A 29 -10.37 14.86 -13.53
C LYS A 29 -9.84 15.79 -12.44
N ASP A 30 -9.56 15.25 -11.25
CA ASP A 30 -9.02 16.03 -10.15
C ASP A 30 -7.62 16.58 -10.46
N LEU A 31 -6.73 15.73 -11.00
CA LEU A 31 -5.36 16.12 -11.37
C LEU A 31 -5.33 17.15 -12.51
N GLY A 32 -6.35 17.17 -13.35
CA GLY A 32 -6.51 18.15 -14.42
C GLY A 32 -7.24 19.43 -14.00
N SER A 33 -7.70 19.53 -12.77
CA SER A 33 -8.44 20.70 -12.26
C SER A 33 -7.52 21.77 -11.69
N GLU A 34 -8.04 22.97 -11.49
CA GLU A 34 -7.33 24.06 -10.80
C GLU A 34 -7.21 23.83 -9.27
N LYS A 35 -7.98 22.88 -8.73
CA LYS A 35 -7.99 22.56 -7.30
C LYS A 35 -7.01 21.43 -7.02
N THR A 36 -6.30 21.55 -5.91
CA THR A 36 -5.45 20.47 -5.42
C THR A 36 -6.31 19.27 -5.03
N MET A 37 -6.01 18.10 -5.63
CA MET A 37 -6.69 16.86 -5.28
C MET A 37 -6.37 16.44 -3.85
N SER A 38 -7.38 16.02 -3.13
CA SER A 38 -7.26 15.33 -1.85
C SER A 38 -8.29 14.20 -1.86
N ARG A 39 -7.85 12.98 -2.20
CA ARG A 39 -8.74 11.84 -2.46
C ARG A 39 -8.30 10.59 -1.73
N LEU A 40 -9.28 9.89 -1.16
CA LEU A 40 -9.12 8.56 -0.56
C LEU A 40 -9.63 7.51 -1.54
N VAL A 41 -8.79 6.57 -1.91
CA VAL A 41 -9.18 5.37 -2.67
C VAL A 41 -9.27 4.19 -1.72
N GLN A 42 -10.47 3.67 -1.58
CA GLN A 42 -10.78 2.51 -0.76
C GLN A 42 -10.99 1.29 -1.67
N GLY A 43 -10.36 0.20 -1.34
CA GLY A 43 -10.52 -1.06 -2.05
C GLY A 43 -9.84 -2.19 -1.31
N ASP A 44 -10.40 -3.39 -1.40
CA ASP A 44 -9.85 -4.57 -0.73
C ASP A 44 -8.43 -4.91 -1.23
N VAL A 45 -7.71 -5.71 -0.47
CA VAL A 45 -6.39 -6.23 -0.89
C VAL A 45 -6.54 -6.95 -2.22
N GLY A 46 -5.73 -6.57 -3.21
CA GLY A 46 -5.79 -7.12 -4.56
C GLY A 46 -6.89 -6.53 -5.45
N SER A 47 -7.61 -5.49 -5.02
CA SER A 47 -8.59 -4.77 -5.87
C SER A 47 -7.96 -3.93 -6.98
N GLY A 48 -6.62 -3.77 -6.96
CA GLY A 48 -5.88 -3.03 -7.96
C GLY A 48 -5.68 -1.55 -7.65
N LYS A 49 -5.69 -1.15 -6.37
CA LYS A 49 -5.35 0.22 -5.94
C LYS A 49 -3.99 0.68 -6.45
N THR A 50 -3.00 -0.22 -6.45
CA THR A 50 -1.64 0.06 -6.93
C THR A 50 -1.64 0.47 -8.40
N MET A 51 -2.48 -0.12 -9.24
CA MET A 51 -2.58 0.26 -10.65
C MET A 51 -3.08 1.70 -10.82
N VAL A 52 -4.07 2.09 -10.04
CA VAL A 52 -4.60 3.47 -10.02
C VAL A 52 -3.51 4.45 -9.56
N ALA A 53 -2.71 4.07 -8.57
CA ALA A 53 -1.57 4.86 -8.11
C ALA A 53 -0.49 5.00 -9.20
N VAL A 54 -0.17 3.94 -9.92
CA VAL A 54 0.79 3.96 -11.04
C VAL A 54 0.31 4.89 -12.16
N LEU A 55 -0.95 4.82 -12.54
CA LEU A 55 -1.53 5.71 -13.56
C LEU A 55 -1.45 7.18 -13.13
N SER A 56 -1.73 7.46 -11.86
CA SER A 56 -1.63 8.81 -11.30
C SER A 56 -0.20 9.35 -11.33
N ALA A 57 0.76 8.51 -10.96
CA ALA A 57 2.18 8.86 -11.00
C ALA A 57 2.70 9.07 -12.44
N LEU A 58 2.26 8.27 -13.40
CA LEU A 58 2.57 8.46 -14.82
C LEU A 58 2.01 9.75 -15.38
N LEU A 59 0.77 10.11 -14.99
CA LEU A 59 0.19 11.37 -15.40
C LEU A 59 0.97 12.57 -14.84
N ALA A 60 1.39 12.49 -13.58
CA ALA A 60 2.24 13.52 -12.97
C ALA A 60 3.59 13.63 -13.69
N TYR A 61 4.23 12.48 -13.95
CA TYR A 61 5.52 12.42 -14.65
C TYR A 61 5.46 13.02 -16.07
N GLY A 62 4.45 12.65 -16.86
CA GLY A 62 4.26 13.17 -18.23
C GLY A 62 3.96 14.68 -18.25
N ASN A 63 3.62 15.28 -17.14
CA ASN A 63 3.48 16.72 -16.96
C ASN A 63 4.68 17.38 -16.26
N GLY A 64 5.78 16.66 -16.09
CA GLY A 64 7.03 17.16 -15.55
C GLY A 64 7.08 17.24 -14.03
N TYR A 65 6.24 16.49 -13.31
CA TYR A 65 6.21 16.43 -11.86
C TYR A 65 6.72 15.11 -11.32
N GLN A 66 7.29 15.15 -10.13
CA GLN A 66 7.70 13.98 -9.38
C GLN A 66 6.58 13.50 -8.47
N THR A 67 6.59 12.20 -8.19
CA THR A 67 5.66 11.55 -7.26
C THR A 67 6.43 10.89 -6.11
N CYS A 68 5.96 11.05 -4.87
CA CYS A 68 6.38 10.23 -3.75
C CYS A 68 5.26 9.26 -3.36
N LEU A 69 5.63 8.02 -3.04
CA LEU A 69 4.75 7.02 -2.46
C LEU A 69 5.27 6.62 -1.09
N MET A 70 4.47 6.89 -0.06
CA MET A 70 4.82 6.59 1.33
C MET A 70 4.07 5.35 1.81
N ALA A 71 4.81 4.42 2.39
CA ALA A 71 4.29 3.22 3.04
C ALA A 71 4.58 3.25 4.54
N PRO A 72 3.75 2.60 5.38
CA PRO A 72 3.92 2.63 6.83
C PRO A 72 5.12 1.81 7.32
N THR A 73 5.56 0.83 6.53
CA THR A 73 6.69 -0.06 6.86
C THR A 73 7.65 -0.21 5.70
N GLU A 74 8.89 -0.58 6.01
CA GLU A 74 9.91 -0.85 4.99
C GLU A 74 9.53 -2.04 4.09
N VAL A 75 8.92 -3.07 4.65
CA VAL A 75 8.45 -4.25 3.89
C VAL A 75 7.45 -3.83 2.83
N LEU A 76 6.45 -3.03 3.19
CA LEU A 76 5.46 -2.51 2.25
C LEU A 76 6.07 -1.55 1.22
N ALA A 77 7.00 -0.70 1.64
CA ALA A 77 7.72 0.17 0.71
C ALA A 77 8.49 -0.63 -0.34
N ARG A 78 9.21 -1.68 0.05
CA ARG A 78 9.93 -2.57 -0.88
C ARG A 78 8.97 -3.32 -1.80
N GLN A 79 7.85 -3.78 -1.30
CA GLN A 79 6.82 -4.43 -2.11
C GLN A 79 6.26 -3.49 -3.18
N HIS A 80 5.91 -2.26 -2.82
CA HIS A 80 5.49 -1.24 -3.78
C HIS A 80 6.57 -0.92 -4.80
N TYR A 81 7.80 -0.73 -4.35
CA TYR A 81 8.92 -0.47 -5.24
C TYR A 81 9.10 -1.56 -6.29
N THR A 82 9.14 -2.82 -5.88
CA THR A 82 9.28 -3.98 -6.77
C THR A 82 8.14 -4.02 -7.81
N ASN A 83 6.91 -3.82 -7.38
CA ASN A 83 5.74 -3.83 -8.26
C ASN A 83 5.77 -2.67 -9.26
N ILE A 84 6.08 -1.47 -8.80
CA ILE A 84 6.11 -0.27 -9.65
C ILE A 84 7.23 -0.38 -10.69
N VAL A 85 8.44 -0.80 -10.29
CA VAL A 85 9.55 -1.03 -11.21
C VAL A 85 9.16 -2.04 -12.29
N LYS A 86 8.50 -3.14 -11.91
CA LYS A 86 8.02 -4.15 -12.85
C LYS A 86 7.03 -3.58 -13.87
N TYR A 87 6.07 -2.76 -13.41
CA TYR A 87 5.08 -2.14 -14.30
C TYR A 87 5.70 -1.10 -15.23
N LEU A 88 6.67 -0.33 -14.75
CA LEU A 88 7.20 0.84 -15.45
C LEU A 88 8.52 0.59 -16.22
N LYS A 89 9.00 -0.66 -16.26
CA LYS A 89 10.32 -1.01 -16.86
C LYS A 89 10.53 -0.48 -18.28
N ASP A 90 9.47 -0.38 -19.08
CA ASP A 90 9.52 0.03 -20.49
C ASP A 90 9.04 1.47 -20.71
N THR A 91 8.80 2.24 -19.65
CA THR A 91 8.28 3.62 -19.75
C THR A 91 9.34 4.71 -19.71
N GLY A 92 10.59 4.36 -19.37
CA GLY A 92 11.66 5.33 -19.15
C GLY A 92 11.58 6.12 -17.84
N VAL A 93 10.59 5.83 -16.97
CA VAL A 93 10.46 6.47 -15.66
C VAL A 93 11.44 5.85 -14.68
N ASN A 94 12.31 6.65 -14.11
CA ASN A 94 13.21 6.21 -13.04
C ASN A 94 12.47 6.16 -11.70
N VAL A 95 12.50 4.98 -11.08
CA VAL A 95 11.90 4.71 -9.77
C VAL A 95 13.02 4.47 -8.76
N SER A 96 12.95 5.14 -7.62
CA SER A 96 13.91 4.98 -6.52
C SER A 96 13.19 4.56 -5.24
N ILE A 97 13.95 4.00 -4.29
CA ILE A 97 13.48 3.66 -2.95
C ILE A 97 14.35 4.32 -1.89
N LEU A 98 13.74 4.84 -0.85
CA LEU A 98 14.42 5.43 0.31
C LEU A 98 13.74 4.98 1.60
N THR A 99 14.49 4.27 2.44
CA THR A 99 14.04 3.79 3.76
C THR A 99 15.07 4.11 4.83
N GLY A 100 14.73 3.86 6.09
CA GLY A 100 15.67 4.05 7.20
C GLY A 100 16.92 3.17 7.12
N THR A 101 16.85 2.03 6.42
CA THR A 101 17.96 1.07 6.26
C THR A 101 18.75 1.25 4.97
N THR A 102 18.40 2.21 4.13
CA THR A 102 19.15 2.52 2.91
C THR A 102 20.60 2.90 3.25
N ARG A 103 21.56 2.23 2.63
CA ARG A 103 23.00 2.43 2.89
C ARG A 103 23.41 3.87 2.54
N THR A 104 24.36 4.41 3.28
CA THR A 104 24.79 5.82 3.16
C THR A 104 25.20 6.22 1.73
N ALA A 105 25.95 5.39 1.03
CA ALA A 105 26.38 5.68 -0.34
C ALA A 105 25.20 5.68 -1.32
N GLU A 106 24.32 4.70 -1.22
CA GLU A 106 23.09 4.58 -2.01
C GLU A 106 22.14 5.72 -1.69
N ARG A 107 21.95 6.05 -0.41
CA ARG A 107 21.12 7.17 0.05
C ARG A 107 21.57 8.49 -0.57
N ARG A 108 22.88 8.75 -0.60
CA ARG A 108 23.44 9.97 -1.21
C ARG A 108 23.10 10.06 -2.68
N GLN A 109 23.21 8.97 -3.42
CA GLN A 109 22.89 8.93 -4.87
C GLN A 109 21.39 9.14 -5.09
N VAL A 110 20.52 8.46 -4.33
CA VAL A 110 19.07 8.60 -4.41
C VAL A 110 18.64 10.04 -4.16
N LEU A 111 19.19 10.69 -3.12
CA LEU A 111 18.88 12.08 -2.80
C LEU A 111 19.35 13.05 -3.88
N ALA A 112 20.53 12.83 -4.46
CA ALA A 112 21.05 13.64 -5.56
C ALA A 112 20.17 13.51 -6.82
N ASP A 113 19.83 12.31 -7.22
CA ASP A 113 18.99 12.04 -8.39
C ASP A 113 17.57 12.60 -8.22
N LEU A 114 17.04 12.58 -6.99
CA LEU A 114 15.76 13.18 -6.69
C LEU A 114 15.79 14.72 -6.82
N ALA A 115 16.80 15.36 -6.25
CA ALA A 115 16.98 16.81 -6.31
C ALA A 115 17.25 17.31 -7.72
N ASP A 116 17.95 16.53 -8.54
CA ASP A 116 18.24 16.82 -9.96
C ASP A 116 17.06 16.53 -10.90
N GLY A 117 15.96 15.94 -10.41
CA GLY A 117 14.81 15.59 -11.23
C GLY A 117 14.98 14.33 -12.08
N LYS A 118 16.06 13.56 -11.89
CA LYS A 118 16.29 12.29 -12.59
C LYS A 118 15.36 11.18 -12.13
N THR A 119 14.95 11.21 -10.85
CA THR A 119 13.96 10.30 -10.26
C THR A 119 12.55 10.84 -10.51
N GLY A 120 11.72 10.08 -11.22
CA GLY A 120 10.32 10.44 -11.47
C GLY A 120 9.40 10.01 -10.32
N ILE A 121 9.65 8.83 -9.75
CA ILE A 121 8.88 8.26 -8.65
C ILE A 121 9.83 7.78 -7.55
N ILE A 122 9.59 8.21 -6.33
CA ILE A 122 10.31 7.71 -5.16
C ILE A 122 9.34 7.02 -4.21
N VAL A 123 9.69 5.79 -3.79
CA VAL A 123 8.96 5.00 -2.81
C VAL A 123 9.74 4.99 -1.51
N GLY A 124 9.06 5.08 -0.39
CA GLY A 124 9.74 5.00 0.91
C GLY A 124 8.78 4.99 2.08
N THR A 125 9.36 5.16 3.24
CA THR A 125 8.68 5.30 4.52
C THR A 125 8.65 6.78 4.95
N HIS A 126 8.49 7.05 6.24
CA HIS A 126 8.62 8.41 6.79
C HIS A 126 9.95 9.11 6.49
N ALA A 127 10.97 8.36 6.06
CA ALA A 127 12.23 8.94 5.60
C ALA A 127 12.05 9.97 4.46
N LEU A 128 10.96 9.86 3.67
CA LEU A 128 10.69 10.78 2.56
C LEU A 128 10.31 12.20 3.00
N ILE A 129 9.85 12.39 4.23
CA ILE A 129 9.48 13.71 4.76
C ILE A 129 10.58 14.36 5.61
N GLU A 130 11.74 13.72 5.75
CA GLU A 130 12.91 14.31 6.40
C GLU A 130 13.38 15.57 5.65
N ASP A 131 13.93 16.54 6.39
CA ASP A 131 14.29 17.86 5.82
C ASP A 131 15.38 17.76 4.74
N ASN A 132 16.25 16.76 4.80
CA ASN A 132 17.32 16.54 3.83
C ASN A 132 16.84 15.91 2.50
N VAL A 133 15.58 15.53 2.42
CA VAL A 133 14.96 15.01 1.19
C VAL A 133 14.41 16.18 0.39
N VAL A 134 15.03 16.50 -0.72
CA VAL A 134 14.68 17.61 -1.60
C VAL A 134 14.19 17.08 -2.95
N PHE A 135 13.01 17.53 -3.36
CA PHE A 135 12.45 17.26 -4.67
C PHE A 135 12.78 18.38 -5.65
N SER A 136 13.03 18.04 -6.90
CA SER A 136 13.11 19.04 -7.97
C SER A 136 11.74 19.66 -8.24
N ARG A 137 10.70 18.83 -8.36
CA ARG A 137 9.33 19.29 -8.63
C ARG A 137 8.29 18.28 -8.17
N LEU A 138 8.04 18.21 -6.87
CA LEU A 138 7.00 17.36 -6.28
C LEU A 138 5.61 17.87 -6.68
N GLY A 139 4.77 16.99 -7.24
CA GLY A 139 3.40 17.32 -7.61
C GLY A 139 2.34 16.37 -7.06
N LEU A 140 2.72 15.12 -6.75
CA LEU A 140 1.81 14.10 -6.25
C LEU A 140 2.43 13.35 -5.07
N ALA A 141 1.68 13.22 -3.99
CA ALA A 141 2.00 12.36 -2.87
C ALA A 141 0.95 11.26 -2.74
N ILE A 142 1.40 10.01 -2.78
CA ILE A 142 0.56 8.82 -2.59
C ILE A 142 0.88 8.24 -1.22
N ILE A 143 -0.13 8.04 -0.40
CA ILE A 143 -0.01 7.59 0.98
C ILE A 143 -0.74 6.24 1.08
N ASP A 144 0.01 5.18 1.41
CA ASP A 144 -0.55 3.86 1.63
C ASP A 144 -0.85 3.65 3.12
N GLU A 145 -2.03 3.10 3.44
CA GLU A 145 -2.46 2.76 4.80
C GLU A 145 -2.25 3.89 5.84
N GLN A 146 -3.04 4.94 5.74
CA GLN A 146 -2.87 6.25 6.36
C GLN A 146 -2.89 6.30 7.91
N HIS A 147 -2.72 5.27 8.66
CA HIS A 147 -2.89 5.28 10.13
C HIS A 147 -2.06 6.35 10.88
N ARG A 148 -1.04 6.97 10.24
CA ARG A 148 -0.13 7.93 10.90
C ARG A 148 0.21 9.16 10.06
N PHE A 149 -0.60 9.49 9.04
CA PHE A 149 -0.36 10.65 8.20
C PHE A 149 -1.27 11.80 8.63
N GLY A 150 -0.80 12.60 9.57
CA GLY A 150 -1.54 13.72 10.16
C GLY A 150 -1.22 15.07 9.50
N VAL A 151 -1.71 16.12 10.15
CA VAL A 151 -1.53 17.53 9.70
C VAL A 151 -0.05 17.93 9.60
N GLU A 152 0.78 17.48 10.53
CA GLU A 152 2.21 17.79 10.53
C GLU A 152 2.93 17.21 9.30
N GLN A 153 2.66 15.95 8.96
CA GLN A 153 3.25 15.28 7.81
C GLN A 153 2.82 15.93 6.49
N ARG A 154 1.54 16.33 6.39
CA ARG A 154 1.03 17.10 5.24
C ARG A 154 1.74 18.44 5.10
N SER A 155 1.93 19.16 6.21
CA SER A 155 2.65 20.43 6.23
C SER A 155 4.11 20.27 5.79
N ARG A 156 4.79 19.19 6.20
CA ARG A 156 6.15 18.89 5.77
C ARG A 156 6.23 18.61 4.27
N LEU A 157 5.30 17.85 3.71
CA LEU A 157 5.22 17.63 2.26
C LEU A 157 4.96 18.92 1.49
N TRP A 158 4.09 19.77 1.99
CA TRP A 158 3.81 21.08 1.36
C TRP A 158 5.07 21.92 1.21
N ARG A 159 5.91 21.98 2.25
CA ARG A 159 7.18 22.73 2.19
C ARG A 159 8.16 22.23 1.14
N LYS A 160 7.99 20.99 0.65
CA LYS A 160 8.82 20.37 -0.38
C LYS A 160 8.36 20.69 -1.81
N CYS A 161 7.23 21.35 -1.96
CA CYS A 161 6.67 21.71 -3.25
C CYS A 161 7.19 23.06 -3.73
N PRO A 162 7.40 23.22 -5.04
CA PRO A 162 7.78 24.51 -5.61
C PRO A 162 6.64 25.52 -5.44
N ASP A 163 7.01 26.79 -5.31
CA ASP A 163 6.09 27.93 -5.37
C ASP A 163 4.96 27.94 -4.31
N GLY A 164 5.12 27.16 -3.24
CA GLY A 164 4.12 27.07 -2.17
C GLY A 164 2.79 26.42 -2.57
N VAL A 165 2.73 25.81 -3.75
CA VAL A 165 1.55 25.05 -4.21
C VAL A 165 1.56 23.68 -3.55
N PRO A 166 0.49 23.29 -2.81
CA PRO A 166 0.44 21.98 -2.16
C PRO A 166 0.43 20.85 -3.20
N PRO A 167 1.02 19.70 -2.89
CA PRO A 167 0.96 18.54 -3.78
C PRO A 167 -0.46 17.98 -3.81
N HIS A 168 -0.83 17.34 -4.90
CA HIS A 168 -1.99 16.47 -4.93
C HIS A 168 -1.77 15.31 -3.97
N ILE A 169 -2.80 14.95 -3.21
CA ILE A 169 -2.75 13.88 -2.22
C ILE A 169 -3.70 12.75 -2.65
N LEU A 170 -3.15 11.56 -2.78
CA LEU A 170 -3.90 10.33 -3.02
C LEU A 170 -3.63 9.37 -1.85
N VAL A 171 -4.66 9.08 -1.08
CA VAL A 171 -4.59 8.11 0.02
C VAL A 171 -5.20 6.81 -0.42
N MET A 172 -4.55 5.69 -0.12
CA MET A 172 -5.05 4.35 -0.40
C MET A 172 -5.27 3.58 0.89
N THR A 173 -6.40 2.89 1.00
CA THR A 173 -6.68 2.01 2.13
C THR A 173 -7.40 0.74 1.70
N ALA A 174 -7.06 -0.38 2.34
CA ALA A 174 -7.79 -1.63 2.23
C ALA A 174 -8.93 -1.75 3.26
N THR A 175 -8.93 -0.89 4.28
CA THR A 175 -9.94 -0.93 5.34
C THR A 175 -11.23 -0.28 4.86
N PRO A 176 -12.36 -0.99 4.82
CA PRO A 176 -13.64 -0.38 4.50
C PRO A 176 -14.04 0.60 5.62
N ILE A 177 -14.13 1.87 5.25
CA ILE A 177 -14.54 2.95 6.16
C ILE A 177 -15.87 3.50 5.65
N PRO A 178 -16.94 3.54 6.47
CA PRO A 178 -18.17 4.20 6.10
C PRO A 178 -17.91 5.64 5.64
N ARG A 179 -18.56 6.07 4.57
CA ARG A 179 -18.30 7.39 3.97
C ARG A 179 -18.43 8.54 4.98
N THR A 180 -19.41 8.47 5.86
CA THR A 180 -19.61 9.44 6.94
C THR A 180 -18.45 9.48 7.93
N LEU A 181 -17.89 8.30 8.27
CA LEU A 181 -16.75 8.20 9.15
C LEU A 181 -15.47 8.68 8.45
N ALA A 182 -15.30 8.37 7.17
CA ALA A 182 -14.18 8.86 6.35
C ALA A 182 -14.16 10.39 6.32
N MET A 183 -15.29 11.04 6.11
CA MET A 183 -15.43 12.49 6.14
C MET A 183 -15.09 13.09 7.51
N THR A 184 -15.42 12.37 8.59
CA THR A 184 -15.11 12.80 9.97
C THR A 184 -13.63 12.64 10.31
N LEU A 185 -13.02 11.51 9.90
CA LEU A 185 -11.63 11.18 10.24
C LEU A 185 -10.61 11.91 9.35
N TYR A 186 -10.93 12.12 8.08
CA TYR A 186 -10.00 12.62 7.08
C TYR A 186 -10.36 14.02 6.56
N GLY A 187 -11.45 14.62 7.05
CA GLY A 187 -11.88 15.95 6.66
C GLY A 187 -12.27 16.03 5.18
N ASP A 188 -11.67 16.97 4.45
CA ASP A 188 -12.04 17.31 3.07
C ASP A 188 -11.58 16.31 1.98
N LEU A 189 -11.37 15.03 2.33
CA LEU A 189 -11.04 14.00 1.35
C LEU A 189 -12.27 13.57 0.56
N ASP A 190 -12.18 13.65 -0.76
CA ASP A 190 -13.09 12.95 -1.65
C ASP A 190 -12.85 11.44 -1.57
N VAL A 191 -13.89 10.63 -1.66
CA VAL A 191 -13.81 9.17 -1.50
C VAL A 191 -14.18 8.47 -2.78
N SER A 192 -13.33 7.59 -3.25
CA SER A 192 -13.56 6.66 -4.35
C SER A 192 -13.43 5.22 -3.85
N VAL A 193 -14.29 4.33 -4.33
CA VAL A 193 -14.31 2.92 -3.92
C VAL A 193 -14.10 2.04 -5.13
N ILE A 194 -13.12 1.11 -5.02
CA ILE A 194 -12.94 0.00 -5.95
C ILE A 194 -13.66 -1.20 -5.35
N ASP A 195 -14.88 -1.44 -5.78
CA ASP A 195 -15.78 -2.47 -5.26
C ASP A 195 -15.80 -3.76 -6.09
N GLU A 196 -15.00 -3.83 -7.14
CA GLU A 196 -14.82 -5.02 -7.95
C GLU A 196 -13.50 -5.74 -7.60
N MET A 197 -13.59 -7.07 -7.54
CA MET A 197 -12.42 -7.93 -7.40
C MET A 197 -11.84 -8.28 -8.77
N PRO A 198 -10.51 -8.41 -8.89
CA PRO A 198 -9.92 -8.92 -10.12
C PRO A 198 -10.50 -10.27 -10.52
N PRO A 199 -10.62 -10.57 -11.82
CA PRO A 199 -11.11 -11.85 -12.29
C PRO A 199 -10.36 -13.04 -11.68
N GLY A 200 -11.09 -14.07 -11.25
CA GLY A 200 -10.52 -15.30 -10.69
C GLY A 200 -10.35 -15.32 -9.16
N ARG A 201 -10.60 -14.24 -8.45
CA ARG A 201 -10.58 -14.25 -6.99
C ARG A 201 -11.89 -14.85 -6.44
N LYS A 202 -11.75 -15.91 -5.64
CA LYS A 202 -12.90 -16.53 -4.97
C LYS A 202 -13.27 -15.77 -3.71
N PRO A 203 -14.56 -15.65 -3.37
CA PRO A 203 -14.99 -15.08 -2.10
C PRO A 203 -14.39 -15.83 -0.91
N VAL A 204 -14.00 -15.10 0.13
CA VAL A 204 -13.56 -15.68 1.39
C VAL A 204 -14.80 -16.09 2.19
N GLN A 205 -14.84 -17.34 2.65
CA GLN A 205 -15.84 -17.79 3.60
C GLN A 205 -15.36 -17.55 5.02
N THR A 206 -16.11 -16.77 5.79
CA THR A 206 -15.87 -16.55 7.20
C THR A 206 -16.88 -17.35 8.00
N ILE A 207 -16.38 -18.24 8.87
CA ILE A 207 -17.22 -19.12 9.70
C ILE A 207 -16.85 -18.89 11.16
N GLN A 208 -17.83 -18.59 11.97
CA GLN A 208 -17.66 -18.54 13.43
C GLN A 208 -17.88 -19.93 13.99
N ILE A 209 -16.93 -20.41 14.79
CA ILE A 209 -17.00 -21.70 15.47
C ILE A 209 -16.79 -21.52 16.97
N THR A 210 -17.36 -22.44 17.76
CA THR A 210 -17.12 -22.51 19.21
C THR A 210 -15.94 -23.42 19.50
N GLU A 211 -15.35 -23.30 20.67
CA GLU A 211 -14.25 -24.13 21.13
C GLU A 211 -14.53 -25.63 21.07
N ARG A 212 -15.77 -26.02 21.27
CA ARG A 212 -16.22 -27.43 21.13
C ARG A 212 -16.00 -28.03 19.76
N LYS A 213 -15.85 -27.19 18.72
CA LYS A 213 -15.58 -27.60 17.34
C LYS A 213 -14.09 -27.53 16.95
N ARG A 214 -13.19 -27.32 17.91
CA ARG A 214 -11.75 -27.18 17.65
C ARG A 214 -11.15 -28.41 16.94
N LEU A 215 -11.55 -29.60 17.31
CA LEU A 215 -11.09 -30.82 16.64
C LEU A 215 -11.53 -30.88 15.17
N HIS A 216 -12.74 -30.45 14.86
CA HIS A 216 -13.20 -30.34 13.47
C HIS A 216 -12.40 -29.29 12.67
N LEU A 217 -12.05 -28.17 13.33
CA LEU A 217 -11.19 -27.17 12.72
C LEU A 217 -9.80 -27.74 12.39
N TYR A 218 -9.20 -28.48 13.30
CA TYR A 218 -7.90 -29.11 13.07
C TYR A 218 -7.95 -30.14 11.93
N GLN A 219 -9.03 -30.91 11.86
CA GLN A 219 -9.23 -31.83 10.74
C GLN A 219 -9.36 -31.06 9.40
N PHE A 220 -10.15 -30.00 9.38
CA PHE A 220 -10.26 -29.13 8.20
C PHE A 220 -8.90 -28.57 7.77
N ILE A 221 -8.09 -28.08 8.73
CA ILE A 221 -6.74 -27.58 8.43
C ILE A 221 -5.85 -28.69 7.84
N ARG A 222 -5.90 -29.92 8.39
CA ARG A 222 -5.15 -31.06 7.82
C ARG A 222 -5.55 -31.34 6.38
N ASP A 223 -6.84 -31.31 6.09
CA ASP A 223 -7.35 -31.53 4.73
C ASP A 223 -6.88 -30.44 3.76
N GLN A 224 -6.82 -29.16 4.22
CA GLN A 224 -6.31 -28.07 3.43
C GLN A 224 -4.79 -28.20 3.17
N ILE A 225 -4.03 -28.60 4.18
CA ILE A 225 -2.58 -28.84 4.03
C ILE A 225 -2.32 -30.02 3.09
N ALA A 226 -3.09 -31.10 3.19
CA ALA A 226 -3.02 -32.23 2.28
C ALA A 226 -3.32 -31.84 0.81
N ALA A 227 -4.16 -30.81 0.61
CA ALA A 227 -4.44 -30.22 -0.68
C ALA A 227 -3.36 -29.22 -1.15
N GLY A 228 -2.21 -29.12 -0.47
CA GLY A 228 -1.10 -28.24 -0.80
C GLY A 228 -1.26 -26.78 -0.37
N ARG A 229 -2.17 -26.51 0.57
CA ARG A 229 -2.42 -25.16 1.10
C ARG A 229 -1.67 -24.91 2.40
N GLN A 230 -1.62 -23.65 2.82
CA GLN A 230 -1.05 -23.23 4.10
C GLN A 230 -2.16 -22.68 5.00
N ALA A 231 -1.97 -22.79 6.30
CA ALA A 231 -2.86 -22.25 7.32
C ALA A 231 -2.12 -21.27 8.22
N PHE A 232 -2.77 -20.16 8.55
CA PHE A 232 -2.30 -19.21 9.54
C PHE A 232 -3.25 -19.23 10.74
N ILE A 233 -2.68 -19.38 11.93
CA ILE A 233 -3.41 -19.30 13.20
C ILE A 233 -2.95 -18.04 13.90
N VAL A 234 -3.89 -17.13 14.16
CA VAL A 234 -3.60 -15.83 14.77
C VAL A 234 -4.15 -15.81 16.20
N TYR A 235 -3.26 -15.55 17.14
CA TYR A 235 -3.62 -15.32 18.54
C TYR A 235 -3.61 -13.82 18.84
N PRO A 236 -4.64 -13.27 19.50
CA PRO A 236 -4.63 -11.87 19.90
C PRO A 236 -3.53 -11.63 20.93
N MET A 237 -2.79 -10.54 20.77
CA MET A 237 -1.88 -10.07 21.83
C MET A 237 -2.67 -9.42 22.94
N ILE A 238 -2.43 -9.85 24.17
CA ILE A 238 -3.04 -9.26 25.37
C ILE A 238 -1.98 -8.39 26.04
N PHE A 239 -2.33 -7.11 26.28
CA PHE A 239 -1.50 -6.19 27.03
C PHE A 239 -1.91 -6.26 28.51
N ILE A 240 -0.96 -6.55 29.40
CA ILE A 240 -1.13 -6.49 30.85
C ILE A 240 -0.16 -5.43 31.38
N ASN A 241 -0.69 -4.34 31.97
CA ASN A 241 0.10 -3.24 32.52
C ASN A 241 1.14 -2.69 31.52
N ASP A 242 0.72 -2.35 30.31
CA ASP A 242 1.56 -1.85 29.20
C ASP A 242 2.67 -2.81 28.72
N LYS A 243 2.66 -4.07 29.17
CA LYS A 243 3.54 -5.12 28.68
C LYS A 243 2.77 -6.14 27.87
N VAL A 244 3.39 -6.60 26.78
CA VAL A 244 2.81 -7.66 25.95
C VAL A 244 2.92 -8.99 26.70
N ASP A 245 1.80 -9.68 26.90
CA ASP A 245 1.79 -11.04 27.44
C ASP A 245 1.88 -12.06 26.28
N TYR A 246 3.02 -12.67 26.13
CA TYR A 246 3.28 -13.71 25.13
C TYR A 246 2.83 -15.11 25.54
N LYS A 247 2.37 -15.32 26.78
CA LYS A 247 1.99 -16.65 27.29
C LYS A 247 0.89 -17.31 26.45
N ASN A 248 -0.06 -16.52 25.95
CA ASN A 248 -1.13 -17.07 25.10
C ASN A 248 -0.59 -17.54 23.73
N LEU A 249 0.41 -16.86 23.20
CA LEU A 249 1.04 -17.27 21.94
C LEU A 249 1.89 -18.53 22.15
N GLU A 250 2.68 -18.60 23.23
CA GLU A 250 3.51 -19.75 23.53
C GLU A 250 2.67 -20.99 23.79
N SER A 251 1.65 -20.90 24.68
CA SER A 251 0.77 -22.04 24.96
C SER A 251 -0.06 -22.46 23.74
N GLY A 252 -0.50 -21.51 22.94
CA GLY A 252 -1.18 -21.79 21.66
C GLY A 252 -0.26 -22.47 20.65
N TYR A 253 1.01 -22.06 20.58
CA TYR A 253 2.00 -22.69 19.73
C TYR A 253 2.26 -24.15 20.14
N GLU A 254 2.44 -24.42 21.43
CA GLU A 254 2.62 -25.77 21.96
C GLU A 254 1.44 -26.67 21.61
N GLU A 255 0.21 -26.19 21.78
CA GLU A 255 -1.01 -26.91 21.42
C GLU A 255 -1.09 -27.21 19.92
N VAL A 256 -0.71 -26.26 19.08
CA VAL A 256 -0.68 -26.44 17.60
C VAL A 256 0.39 -27.44 17.21
N VAL A 257 1.57 -27.40 17.79
CA VAL A 257 2.64 -28.38 17.53
C VAL A 257 2.22 -29.79 17.94
N GLU A 258 1.51 -29.94 19.04
CA GLU A 258 0.97 -31.22 19.48
C GLU A 258 -0.11 -31.74 18.51
N ALA A 259 -1.00 -30.85 18.03
CA ALA A 259 -2.04 -31.19 17.08
C ALA A 259 -1.51 -31.49 15.66
N PHE A 260 -0.37 -30.91 15.30
CA PHE A 260 0.27 -31.02 13.98
C PHE A 260 1.75 -31.45 14.14
N PRO A 261 2.00 -32.69 14.53
CA PRO A 261 3.37 -33.17 14.81
C PRO A 261 4.22 -33.26 13.53
N PHE A 262 5.52 -33.01 13.68
CA PHE A 262 6.49 -33.22 12.63
C PHE A 262 7.04 -34.64 12.68
N PRO A 263 7.22 -35.34 11.54
CA PRO A 263 6.54 -35.15 10.27
C PRO A 263 5.06 -35.63 10.32
N PRO A 264 4.16 -35.26 9.41
CA PRO A 264 4.40 -34.54 8.14
C PRO A 264 4.19 -33.04 8.19
N TYR A 265 3.74 -32.47 9.34
CA TYR A 265 3.42 -31.05 9.44
C TYR A 265 4.65 -30.23 9.85
N LYS A 266 4.77 -29.04 9.30
CA LYS A 266 5.79 -28.07 9.68
C LYS A 266 5.12 -26.83 10.24
N VAL A 267 5.30 -26.59 11.53
CA VAL A 267 4.76 -25.44 12.26
C VAL A 267 5.88 -24.45 12.53
N ALA A 268 5.62 -23.16 12.31
CA ALA A 268 6.53 -22.07 12.65
C ALA A 268 5.77 -20.95 13.37
N ILE A 269 6.44 -20.25 14.25
CA ILE A 269 5.92 -19.08 14.96
C ILE A 269 6.54 -17.81 14.39
N VAL A 270 5.73 -16.77 14.27
CA VAL A 270 6.16 -15.42 13.86
C VAL A 270 5.59 -14.42 14.85
N HIS A 271 6.43 -13.56 15.42
CA HIS A 271 6.04 -12.50 16.36
C HIS A 271 6.92 -11.26 16.21
#